data_eb34787981bf1f340cd66e75c18efe05
#
_entry.id   eb34787981bf1f340cd66e75c18efe05
#
_cell.length_a   1.000
_cell.length_b   1.000
_cell.length_c   1.000
_cell.angle_alpha   90.00
_cell.angle_beta   90.00
_cell.angle_gamma   90.00
#
_symmetry.space_group_name_H-M   'P 1'
#
loop_
_entity.id
_entity.type
_entity.pdbx_description
1 polymer ?
#
loop_
_entity_poly.entity_id
_entity_poly.type
_entity_poly.pdbx_seq_one_letter_code
_entity_poly.pdbx_strand_id
1 'polypeptide(L)'
;MNMKKLLLMLPLALLAGCIENDIPYPRIPQNILSIAVEGESSAADIDDSQLTVTLHLGEDVDPKAVKFTEFAYSEGGTSSINLLEGTYNLSRPLTLTLSRFQDYEWTISAVQQIARYVTFSGQVGETVIDVPGRRVVLYVPSNIDRSTLTLASVKLGPEGHTELQPALEAGMMLDMTE
;
A
#
# COMPACT_ATOMS: atom_id res chain seq x y z
N MET A 1 59.69 -35.39 31.39
CA MET A 1 58.82 -34.20 31.56
C MET A 1 58.32 -34.28 32.98
N ASN A 2 58.66 -33.30 33.83
CA ASN A 2 58.35 -33.33 35.28
C ASN A 2 56.87 -33.18 35.53
N MET A 3 56.25 -34.15 36.21
CA MET A 3 54.89 -34.22 36.59
C MET A 3 54.38 -32.92 37.31
N LYS A 4 55.28 -32.27 38.06
CA LYS A 4 55.00 -30.96 38.70
C LYS A 4 54.77 -29.81 37.71
N LYS A 5 55.39 -29.82 36.52
CA LYS A 5 55.18 -28.83 35.48
C LYS A 5 53.90 -29.08 34.70
N LEU A 6 53.49 -30.35 34.60
CA LEU A 6 52.24 -30.74 33.97
C LEU A 6 51.02 -30.32 34.83
N LEU A 7 51.18 -30.44 36.17
CA LEU A 7 50.12 -30.08 37.11
C LEU A 7 49.90 -28.56 37.19
N LEU A 8 50.93 -27.75 36.90
CA LEU A 8 50.80 -26.27 36.87
C LEU A 8 50.20 -25.73 35.60
N MET A 9 50.29 -26.49 34.49
CA MET A 9 49.70 -26.07 33.19
C MET A 9 48.19 -26.37 33.10
N LEU A 10 47.68 -27.32 33.91
CA LEU A 10 46.27 -27.70 33.89
C LEU A 10 45.29 -26.56 34.32
N PRO A 11 45.57 -25.81 35.40
CA PRO A 11 44.70 -24.70 35.79
C PRO A 11 44.77 -23.50 34.85
N LEU A 12 45.88 -23.31 34.09
CA LEU A 12 45.99 -22.20 33.13
C LEU A 12 45.20 -22.47 31.87
N ALA A 13 45.00 -23.71 31.46
CA ALA A 13 44.14 -24.08 30.33
C ALA A 13 42.64 -23.93 30.62
N LEU A 14 42.24 -24.00 31.91
CA LEU A 14 40.84 -23.81 32.33
C LEU A 14 40.43 -22.33 32.40
N LEU A 15 41.39 -21.39 32.34
CA LEU A 15 41.10 -19.96 32.30
C LEU A 15 40.92 -19.37 30.90
N ALA A 16 41.14 -20.17 29.86
CA ALA A 16 40.90 -19.80 28.47
C ALA A 16 39.47 -20.14 28.03
N GLY A 17 38.49 -20.11 28.95
CA GLY A 17 37.11 -20.11 28.59
C GLY A 17 36.79 -18.80 27.85
N CYS A 18 36.52 -18.90 26.56
CA CYS A 18 35.88 -17.80 25.83
C CYS A 18 34.62 -17.41 26.60
N ILE A 19 34.62 -16.23 27.16
CA ILE A 19 33.36 -15.61 27.59
C ILE A 19 32.63 -15.30 26.29
N GLU A 20 31.80 -16.23 25.82
CA GLU A 20 30.79 -15.92 24.84
C GLU A 20 29.82 -14.94 25.51
N ASN A 21 29.84 -13.71 25.04
CA ASN A 21 28.96 -12.69 25.56
C ASN A 21 27.57 -12.92 24.96
N ASP A 22 26.86 -13.92 25.50
CA ASP A 22 25.50 -14.32 25.11
C ASP A 22 24.44 -13.31 25.60
N ILE A 23 24.84 -12.07 25.90
CA ILE A 23 23.86 -11.02 26.18
C ILE A 23 23.27 -10.62 24.82
N PRO A 24 22.06 -11.05 24.47
CA PRO A 24 21.45 -10.61 23.24
C PRO A 24 21.34 -9.08 23.33
N TYR A 25 21.88 -8.39 22.34
CA TYR A 25 21.65 -6.95 22.21
C TYR A 25 20.16 -6.70 22.29
N PRO A 26 19.68 -5.76 23.14
CA PRO A 26 18.26 -5.46 23.18
C PRO A 26 17.81 -5.09 21.78
N ARG A 27 16.83 -5.81 21.28
CA ARG A 27 16.18 -5.46 20.00
C ARG A 27 15.42 -4.17 20.24
N ILE A 28 15.91 -3.08 19.68
CA ILE A 28 15.23 -1.80 19.72
C ILE A 28 14.51 -1.67 18.38
N PRO A 29 13.19 -1.90 18.34
CA PRO A 29 12.45 -1.83 17.09
C PRO A 29 12.58 -0.44 16.48
N GLN A 30 12.67 -0.38 15.17
CA GLN A 30 12.66 0.86 14.42
C GLN A 30 11.34 0.93 13.66
N ASN A 31 10.44 1.74 14.19
CA ASN A 31 9.07 1.86 13.70
C ASN A 31 8.88 3.14 12.90
N ILE A 32 8.00 3.10 11.91
CA ILE A 32 7.46 4.30 11.28
C ILE A 32 6.40 4.86 12.22
N LEU A 33 6.54 6.11 12.62
CA LEU A 33 5.66 6.78 13.58
C LEU A 33 4.54 7.55 12.88
N SER A 34 4.87 8.17 11.75
CA SER A 34 3.90 8.84 10.89
C SER A 34 4.39 8.85 9.46
N ILE A 35 3.45 8.79 8.54
CA ILE A 35 3.70 8.85 7.11
C ILE A 35 2.44 9.36 6.41
N ALA A 36 2.61 10.31 5.49
CA ALA A 36 1.52 10.88 4.73
C ALA A 36 1.97 11.23 3.31
N VAL A 37 1.02 11.33 2.40
CA VAL A 37 1.25 11.67 1.00
C VAL A 37 0.34 12.80 0.54
N GLU A 38 0.76 13.52 -0.49
CA GLU A 38 -0.07 14.54 -1.13
C GLU A 38 -1.29 13.89 -1.79
N GLY A 39 -2.49 14.39 -1.48
CA GLY A 39 -3.74 13.87 -2.04
C GLY A 39 -4.21 12.54 -1.45
N GLU A 40 -3.81 12.20 -0.23
CA GLU A 40 -4.36 11.03 0.46
C GLU A 40 -5.87 11.17 0.72
N SER A 41 -6.59 10.04 0.66
CA SER A 41 -8.04 9.99 0.94
C SER A 41 -8.35 9.73 2.42
N SER A 42 -7.43 9.09 3.12
CA SER A 42 -7.45 8.86 4.58
C SER A 42 -6.05 8.61 5.08
N ALA A 43 -5.86 8.67 6.41
CA ALA A 43 -4.58 8.39 7.05
C ALA A 43 -4.06 6.98 6.70
N ALA A 44 -2.74 6.85 6.67
CA ALA A 44 -2.06 5.58 6.41
C ALA A 44 -2.30 4.57 7.54
N ASP A 45 -2.46 3.30 7.19
CA ASP A 45 -2.45 2.18 8.13
C ASP A 45 -1.00 1.71 8.35
N ILE A 46 -0.51 1.80 9.57
CA ILE A 46 0.84 1.38 9.97
C ILE A 46 0.72 0.12 10.83
N ASP A 47 1.34 -0.98 10.40
CA ASP A 47 1.42 -2.24 11.15
C ASP A 47 2.87 -2.51 11.55
N ASP A 48 3.21 -2.17 12.80
CA ASP A 48 4.54 -2.38 13.38
C ASP A 48 4.90 -3.86 13.51
N SER A 49 3.91 -4.73 13.62
CA SER A 49 4.13 -6.18 13.79
C SER A 49 4.54 -6.86 12.50
N GLN A 50 4.02 -6.37 11.38
CA GLN A 50 4.32 -6.87 10.03
C GLN A 50 5.35 -6.00 9.29
N LEU A 51 5.73 -4.86 9.86
CA LEU A 51 6.58 -3.84 9.24
C LEU A 51 6.02 -3.39 7.89
N THR A 52 4.71 -3.09 7.87
CA THR A 52 4.02 -2.67 6.66
C THR A 52 3.28 -1.35 6.85
N VAL A 53 3.18 -0.61 5.76
CA VAL A 53 2.35 0.58 5.65
C VAL A 53 1.44 0.44 4.44
N THR A 54 0.15 0.77 4.63
CA THR A 54 -0.80 0.92 3.53
C THR A 54 -1.23 2.37 3.44
N LEU A 55 -0.90 3.02 2.34
CA LEU A 55 -1.31 4.38 2.02
C LEU A 55 -2.63 4.36 1.26
N HIS A 56 -3.53 5.28 1.57
CA HIS A 56 -4.82 5.43 0.91
C HIS A 56 -4.78 6.66 0.00
N LEU A 57 -4.58 6.44 -1.29
CA LEU A 57 -4.51 7.50 -2.29
C LEU A 57 -5.91 8.00 -2.67
N GLY A 58 -6.04 9.31 -2.83
CA GLY A 58 -7.19 9.89 -3.50
C GLY A 58 -7.26 9.46 -4.97
N GLU A 59 -8.46 9.47 -5.55
CA GLU A 59 -8.65 8.98 -6.92
C GLU A 59 -7.93 9.80 -8.00
N ASP A 60 -7.53 11.05 -7.70
CA ASP A 60 -6.83 11.95 -8.61
C ASP A 60 -5.30 11.83 -8.52
N VAL A 61 -4.78 11.04 -7.58
CA VAL A 61 -3.33 10.86 -7.39
C VAL A 61 -2.79 9.85 -8.39
N ASP A 62 -1.74 10.20 -9.12
CA ASP A 62 -1.01 9.23 -9.96
C ASP A 62 -0.16 8.30 -9.07
N PRO A 63 -0.48 7.00 -8.98
CA PRO A 63 0.29 6.06 -8.17
C PRO A 63 1.75 5.90 -8.63
N LYS A 64 2.10 6.37 -9.82
CA LYS A 64 3.48 6.31 -10.35
C LYS A 64 4.32 7.51 -9.95
N ALA A 65 3.70 8.56 -9.39
CA ALA A 65 4.37 9.81 -9.06
C ALA A 65 3.90 10.37 -7.70
N VAL A 66 3.83 9.51 -6.68
CA VAL A 66 3.37 9.88 -5.34
C VAL A 66 4.45 10.69 -4.62
N LYS A 67 4.04 11.80 -4.00
CA LYS A 67 4.90 12.67 -3.20
C LYS A 67 4.56 12.54 -1.73
N PHE A 68 5.55 12.22 -0.91
CA PHE A 68 5.40 12.17 0.53
C PHE A 68 5.45 13.58 1.14
N THR A 69 4.55 13.84 2.08
CA THR A 69 4.44 15.10 2.81
C THR A 69 4.88 14.97 4.26
N GLU A 70 4.82 13.74 4.80
CA GLU A 70 5.26 13.42 6.15
C GLU A 70 5.96 12.06 6.18
N PHE A 71 7.06 11.98 6.94
CA PHE A 71 7.75 10.72 7.21
C PHE A 71 8.54 10.87 8.51
N ALA A 72 8.07 10.24 9.58
CA ALA A 72 8.73 10.18 10.86
C ALA A 72 8.92 8.73 11.31
N TYR A 73 10.06 8.45 11.92
CA TYR A 73 10.41 7.12 12.43
C TYR A 73 11.13 7.22 13.78
N SER A 74 11.37 6.09 14.42
CA SER A 74 11.95 6.00 15.76
C SER A 74 13.27 6.76 15.88
N GLU A 75 13.41 7.51 16.98
CA GLU A 75 14.58 8.36 17.27
C GLU A 75 15.88 7.57 17.29
N GLY A 76 16.93 8.16 16.71
CA GLY A 76 18.27 7.57 16.62
C GLY A 76 18.40 6.47 15.56
N GLY A 77 17.35 6.22 14.79
CA GLY A 77 17.41 5.40 13.59
C GLY A 77 17.89 6.17 12.36
N THR A 78 18.17 5.45 11.30
CA THR A 78 18.45 5.96 9.95
C THR A 78 17.56 5.26 8.95
N SER A 79 17.12 5.96 7.91
CA SER A 79 16.37 5.38 6.80
C SER A 79 17.25 5.23 5.56
N SER A 80 17.09 4.12 4.84
CA SER A 80 17.79 3.88 3.57
C SER A 80 17.34 4.82 2.45
N ILE A 81 16.16 5.43 2.57
CA ILE A 81 15.55 6.34 1.59
C ILE A 81 15.04 7.57 2.32
N ASN A 82 15.29 8.76 1.77
CA ASN A 82 14.62 9.98 2.23
C ASN A 82 13.32 10.16 1.45
N LEU A 83 12.20 9.72 2.02
CA LEU A 83 10.89 9.76 1.34
C LEU A 83 10.39 11.19 1.08
N LEU A 84 10.89 12.19 1.80
CA LEU A 84 10.46 13.59 1.62
C LEU A 84 11.10 14.27 0.39
N GLU A 85 12.00 13.57 -0.28
CA GLU A 85 12.66 14.08 -1.49
C GLU A 85 12.16 13.37 -2.75
N GLY A 86 11.61 14.14 -3.69
CA GLY A 86 11.17 13.63 -4.99
C GLY A 86 9.79 12.99 -4.98
N THR A 87 9.56 12.11 -5.96
CA THR A 87 8.32 11.35 -6.16
C THR A 87 8.62 9.87 -6.29
N TYR A 88 7.68 9.03 -5.88
CA TYR A 88 7.83 7.58 -5.82
C TYR A 88 6.76 6.84 -6.58
N ASN A 89 7.14 5.77 -7.24
CA ASN A 89 6.21 4.90 -7.94
C ASN A 89 5.68 3.84 -6.97
N LEU A 90 4.43 4.01 -6.51
CA LEU A 90 3.71 3.11 -5.62
C LEU A 90 2.69 2.22 -6.36
N SER A 91 2.77 2.12 -7.69
CA SER A 91 2.03 1.09 -8.44
C SER A 91 2.51 -0.33 -8.10
N ARG A 92 3.61 -0.44 -7.37
CA ARG A 92 4.18 -1.64 -6.74
C ARG A 92 4.65 -1.28 -5.34
N PRO A 93 4.70 -2.25 -4.41
CA PRO A 93 5.23 -2.01 -3.08
C PRO A 93 6.66 -1.42 -3.13
N LEU A 94 6.91 -0.45 -2.27
CA LEU A 94 8.22 0.16 -2.05
C LEU A 94 8.80 -0.40 -0.76
N THR A 95 10.03 -0.89 -0.82
CA THR A 95 10.76 -1.36 0.36
C THR A 95 11.76 -0.32 0.83
N LEU A 96 11.81 -0.07 2.13
CA LEU A 96 12.83 0.73 2.78
C LEU A 96 13.34 0.03 4.04
N THR A 97 14.57 0.34 4.43
CA THR A 97 15.19 -0.19 5.64
C THR A 97 15.36 0.91 6.66
N LEU A 98 14.85 0.68 7.87
CA LEU A 98 15.16 1.49 9.05
C LEU A 98 16.21 0.75 9.87
N SER A 99 17.32 1.42 10.19
CA SER A 99 18.47 0.83 10.88
C SER A 99 18.87 1.63 12.11
N ARG A 100 19.20 0.95 13.21
CA ARG A 100 19.91 1.53 14.35
C ARG A 100 21.02 0.62 14.83
N PHE A 101 20.70 -0.58 15.30
CA PHE A 101 21.63 -1.65 15.68
C PHE A 101 21.36 -2.91 14.86
N GLN A 102 20.17 -2.97 14.29
CA GLN A 102 19.64 -4.01 13.43
C GLN A 102 18.83 -3.35 12.33
N ASP A 103 18.67 -4.07 11.22
CA ASP A 103 17.90 -3.63 10.08
C ASP A 103 16.46 -4.12 10.20
N TYR A 104 15.51 -3.21 9.93
CA TYR A 104 14.09 -3.47 9.86
C TYR A 104 13.59 -3.08 8.47
N GLU A 105 13.24 -4.09 7.68
CA GLU A 105 12.75 -3.88 6.32
C GLU A 105 11.24 -3.60 6.36
N TRP A 106 10.86 -2.41 5.97
CA TRP A 106 9.49 -1.95 5.87
C TRP A 106 9.00 -2.01 4.44
N THR A 107 7.75 -2.45 4.25
CA THR A 107 7.08 -2.45 2.96
C THR A 107 5.97 -1.43 2.96
N ILE A 108 6.02 -0.46 2.03
CA ILE A 108 5.01 0.56 1.83
C ILE A 108 4.21 0.21 0.57
N SER A 109 2.91 0.02 0.74
CA SER A 109 1.96 -0.23 -0.33
C SER A 109 0.98 0.92 -0.46
N ALA A 110 0.40 1.10 -1.63
CA ALA A 110 -0.66 2.08 -1.84
C ALA A 110 -1.91 1.39 -2.38
N VAL A 111 -3.06 1.82 -1.89
CA VAL A 111 -4.39 1.46 -2.40
C VAL A 111 -5.12 2.72 -2.84
N GLN A 112 -5.86 2.61 -3.92
CA GLN A 112 -6.65 3.70 -4.47
C GLN A 112 -8.06 3.22 -4.70
N GLN A 113 -9.01 3.84 -4.02
CA GLN A 113 -10.42 3.55 -4.21
C GLN A 113 -11.00 4.53 -5.22
N ILE A 114 -11.38 4.04 -6.38
CA ILE A 114 -12.01 4.82 -7.43
C ILE A 114 -13.50 4.52 -7.41
N ALA A 115 -14.32 5.53 -7.09
CA ALA A 115 -15.77 5.42 -7.17
C ALA A 115 -16.18 5.23 -8.64
N ARG A 116 -16.89 4.15 -8.93
CA ARG A 116 -17.43 3.86 -10.27
C ARG A 116 -18.93 3.62 -10.16
N TYR A 117 -19.66 4.21 -11.05
CA TYR A 117 -21.09 3.97 -11.18
C TYR A 117 -21.56 4.18 -12.61
N VAL A 118 -22.60 3.44 -12.98
CA VAL A 118 -23.39 3.63 -14.20
C VAL A 118 -24.83 3.42 -13.79
N THR A 119 -25.68 4.37 -14.01
CA THR A 119 -27.10 4.25 -13.66
C THR A 119 -27.98 4.60 -14.85
N PHE A 120 -29.07 3.88 -15.00
CA PHE A 120 -30.08 4.10 -16.02
C PHE A 120 -31.43 4.41 -15.41
N SER A 121 -32.23 5.21 -16.10
CA SER A 121 -33.60 5.46 -15.70
C SER A 121 -34.42 4.18 -15.71
N GLY A 122 -35.09 3.87 -14.59
CA GLY A 122 -35.92 2.68 -14.45
C GLY A 122 -35.17 1.39 -14.15
N GLN A 123 -33.86 1.43 -13.87
CA GLN A 123 -33.14 0.23 -13.41
C GLN A 123 -33.62 -0.25 -12.03
N VAL A 124 -33.40 -1.50 -11.72
CA VAL A 124 -33.70 -2.12 -10.43
C VAL A 124 -32.37 -2.55 -9.77
N GLY A 125 -32.14 -2.05 -8.55
CA GLY A 125 -30.92 -2.32 -7.81
C GLY A 125 -29.69 -1.57 -8.34
N GLU A 126 -28.55 -1.93 -7.80
CA GLU A 126 -27.26 -1.33 -8.18
C GLU A 126 -26.67 -2.02 -9.41
N THR A 127 -25.92 -1.26 -10.20
CA THR A 127 -25.19 -1.75 -11.35
C THR A 127 -23.92 -2.48 -10.87
N VAL A 128 -23.64 -3.67 -11.41
CA VAL A 128 -22.40 -4.39 -11.17
C VAL A 128 -21.36 -4.00 -12.20
N ILE A 129 -20.24 -3.45 -11.75
CA ILE A 129 -19.13 -3.04 -12.62
C ILE A 129 -17.95 -3.98 -12.41
N ASP A 130 -17.69 -4.82 -13.40
CA ASP A 130 -16.55 -5.74 -13.44
C ASP A 130 -15.42 -5.08 -14.26
N VAL A 131 -14.52 -4.39 -13.55
CA VAL A 131 -13.40 -3.66 -14.18
C VAL A 131 -12.43 -4.59 -14.90
N PRO A 132 -11.97 -5.71 -14.31
CA PRO A 132 -11.11 -6.67 -15.00
C PRO A 132 -11.79 -7.29 -16.24
N GLY A 133 -13.06 -7.67 -16.11
CA GLY A 133 -13.84 -8.23 -17.20
C GLY A 133 -14.36 -7.19 -18.21
N ARG A 134 -14.14 -5.89 -17.95
CA ARG A 134 -14.60 -4.78 -18.80
C ARG A 134 -16.10 -4.86 -19.08
N ARG A 135 -16.88 -5.20 -18.07
CA ARG A 135 -18.31 -5.45 -18.20
C ARG A 135 -19.10 -4.67 -17.17
N VAL A 136 -20.24 -4.13 -17.64
CA VAL A 136 -21.25 -3.48 -16.82
C VAL A 136 -22.52 -4.29 -16.93
N VAL A 137 -23.10 -4.69 -15.79
CA VAL A 137 -24.36 -5.45 -15.73
C VAL A 137 -25.37 -4.65 -14.92
N LEU A 138 -26.51 -4.41 -15.52
CA LEU A 138 -27.63 -3.77 -14.87
C LEU A 138 -28.92 -4.57 -15.09
N TYR A 139 -29.90 -4.37 -14.23
CA TYR A 139 -31.18 -5.03 -14.31
C TYR A 139 -32.29 -4.00 -14.53
N VAL A 140 -33.14 -4.28 -15.49
CA VAL A 140 -34.33 -3.49 -15.76
C VAL A 140 -35.58 -4.35 -15.72
N PRO A 141 -36.74 -3.82 -15.28
CA PRO A 141 -38.01 -4.54 -15.34
C PRO A 141 -38.36 -4.94 -16.77
N SER A 142 -39.11 -6.04 -16.92
CA SER A 142 -39.49 -6.59 -18.23
C SER A 142 -40.38 -5.65 -19.10
N ASN A 143 -41.00 -4.67 -18.47
CA ASN A 143 -41.81 -3.65 -19.16
C ASN A 143 -41.00 -2.45 -19.67
N ILE A 144 -39.69 -2.38 -19.41
CA ILE A 144 -38.82 -1.32 -19.89
C ILE A 144 -38.27 -1.73 -21.26
N ASP A 145 -38.34 -0.82 -22.23
CA ASP A 145 -37.75 -1.01 -23.54
C ASP A 145 -36.22 -0.82 -23.48
N ARG A 146 -35.48 -1.92 -23.71
CA ARG A 146 -34.02 -1.94 -23.66
C ARG A 146 -33.37 -1.24 -24.85
N SER A 147 -34.12 -0.98 -25.94
CA SER A 147 -33.60 -0.26 -27.11
C SER A 147 -33.46 1.26 -26.88
N THR A 148 -34.08 1.78 -25.79
CA THR A 148 -34.16 3.22 -25.51
C THR A 148 -33.90 3.54 -24.04
N LEU A 149 -32.90 2.89 -23.43
CA LEU A 149 -32.53 3.16 -22.05
C LEU A 149 -31.84 4.51 -21.91
N THR A 150 -32.36 5.36 -21.03
CA THR A 150 -31.77 6.67 -20.76
C THR A 150 -30.69 6.54 -19.67
N LEU A 151 -29.46 6.90 -19.99
CA LEU A 151 -28.34 6.96 -19.06
C LEU A 151 -28.59 8.10 -18.06
N ALA A 152 -28.70 7.78 -16.79
CA ALA A 152 -28.93 8.77 -15.74
C ALA A 152 -27.62 9.35 -15.21
N SER A 153 -26.61 8.50 -14.98
CA SER A 153 -25.27 8.95 -14.59
C SER A 153 -24.21 7.93 -14.95
N VAL A 154 -22.97 8.39 -15.16
CA VAL A 154 -21.83 7.53 -15.47
C VAL A 154 -20.53 8.12 -14.90
N LYS A 155 -19.76 7.27 -14.22
CA LYS A 155 -18.39 7.52 -13.81
C LYS A 155 -17.67 6.16 -13.80
N LEU A 156 -16.68 5.97 -14.64
CA LEU A 156 -15.95 4.70 -14.74
C LEU A 156 -14.48 4.80 -14.28
N GLY A 157 -14.02 6.00 -13.95
CA GLY A 157 -12.68 6.26 -13.44
C GLY A 157 -12.58 7.65 -12.80
N PRO A 158 -11.36 8.10 -12.44
CA PRO A 158 -11.14 9.42 -11.86
C PRO A 158 -11.67 10.53 -12.75
N GLU A 159 -12.33 11.52 -12.15
CA GLU A 159 -12.88 12.67 -12.85
C GLU A 159 -11.74 13.50 -13.46
N GLY A 160 -11.92 13.98 -14.70
CA GLY A 160 -10.90 14.73 -15.43
C GLY A 160 -9.72 13.89 -15.97
N HIS A 161 -9.60 12.62 -15.58
CA HIS A 161 -8.54 11.71 -16.04
C HIS A 161 -9.07 10.52 -16.84
N THR A 162 -10.39 10.40 -16.99
CA THR A 162 -11.04 9.31 -17.67
C THR A 162 -11.82 9.81 -18.88
N GLU A 163 -11.46 9.33 -20.06
CA GLU A 163 -12.22 9.57 -21.29
C GLU A 163 -13.01 8.32 -21.64
N LEU A 164 -14.29 8.48 -21.92
CA LEU A 164 -15.16 7.40 -22.40
C LEU A 164 -15.23 7.41 -23.94
N GLN A 165 -15.06 6.24 -24.54
CA GLN A 165 -15.19 6.07 -25.98
C GLN A 165 -16.15 4.89 -26.29
N PRO A 166 -17.33 5.16 -26.89
CA PRO A 166 -17.85 6.49 -27.26
C PRO A 166 -18.11 7.37 -26.02
N ALA A 167 -18.14 8.69 -26.20
CA ALA A 167 -18.49 9.61 -25.13
C ALA A 167 -19.90 9.30 -24.62
N LEU A 168 -20.03 9.15 -23.30
CA LEU A 168 -21.30 8.89 -22.64
C LEU A 168 -21.62 10.04 -21.70
N GLU A 169 -22.81 10.62 -21.83
CA GLU A 169 -23.28 11.71 -21.01
C GLU A 169 -24.67 11.41 -20.45
N ALA A 170 -24.96 11.96 -19.26
CA ALA A 170 -26.29 11.84 -18.68
C ALA A 170 -27.35 12.38 -19.64
N GLY A 171 -28.47 11.68 -19.76
CA GLY A 171 -29.55 11.99 -20.69
C GLY A 171 -29.46 11.32 -22.06
N MET A 172 -28.32 10.66 -22.40
CA MET A 172 -28.21 9.91 -23.63
C MET A 172 -29.10 8.65 -23.60
N MET A 173 -29.68 8.32 -24.74
CA MET A 173 -30.41 7.07 -24.95
C MET A 173 -29.46 6.05 -25.58
N LEU A 174 -29.40 4.86 -24.96
CA LEU A 174 -28.57 3.74 -25.42
C LEU A 174 -29.42 2.52 -25.73
N ASP A 175 -29.07 1.82 -26.81
CA ASP A 175 -29.65 0.52 -27.16
C ASP A 175 -28.83 -0.58 -26.46
N MET A 176 -29.49 -1.32 -25.57
CA MET A 176 -28.93 -2.40 -24.77
C MET A 176 -29.64 -3.73 -25.07
N THR A 177 -30.07 -3.93 -26.34
CA THR A 177 -30.80 -5.14 -26.76
C THR A 177 -29.92 -6.32 -27.08
N GLU A 178 -28.59 -6.12 -27.29
CA GLU A 178 -27.60 -7.17 -27.58
C GLU A 178 -26.88 -7.67 -26.32
#